data_f90409a8f947c2b0f25530bf1d02e6b2
#
_entry.id   f90409a8f947c2b0f25530bf1d02e6b2
#
_cell.length_a   1.000
_cell.length_b   1.000
_cell.length_c   1.000
_cell.angle_alpha   90.00
_cell.angle_beta   90.00
_cell.angle_gamma   90.00
#
_symmetry.space_group_name_H-M   'P 1'
#
loop_
_entity.id
_entity.type
_entity.pdbx_description
1 polymer ?
#
loop_
_entity_poly.entity_id
_entity_poly.type
_entity_poly.pdbx_seq_one_letter_code
_entity_poly.pdbx_strand_id
1 'polypeptide(L)'
;MKITKVDVYVLDAGEQRGARYPICCRVHTDEGIYGDGEAGIAYGTGYTAAYGMVIDMAHHIIGKDPMNTEAIWEEILKGTFWGQGGGVVVFAGMSALDI
;
A
#
# COMPACT_ATOMS: atom_id res chain seq x y z
N MET A 1 -10.33 11.46 -13.07
CA MET A 1 -10.48 10.40 -12.07
C MET A 1 -9.61 10.73 -10.87
N LYS A 2 -10.14 10.55 -9.68
CA LYS A 2 -9.41 10.82 -8.43
C LYS A 2 -9.57 9.66 -7.47
N ILE A 3 -8.51 9.36 -6.74
CA ILE A 3 -8.55 8.38 -5.64
C ILE A 3 -9.36 8.98 -4.50
N THR A 4 -10.39 8.27 -4.05
CA THR A 4 -11.30 8.74 -3.00
C THR A 4 -11.06 8.08 -1.65
N LYS A 5 -10.62 6.81 -1.67
CA LYS A 5 -10.50 6.02 -0.45
C LYS A 5 -9.55 4.84 -0.69
N VAL A 6 -8.84 4.43 0.34
CA VAL A 6 -8.07 3.19 0.33
C VAL A 6 -8.52 2.34 1.52
N ASP A 7 -9.01 1.15 1.24
CA ASP A 7 -9.28 0.15 2.28
C ASP A 7 -8.07 -0.76 2.41
N VAL A 8 -7.67 -1.04 3.64
CA VAL A 8 -6.51 -1.90 3.93
C VAL A 8 -6.99 -3.07 4.78
N TYR A 9 -6.64 -4.28 4.37
CA TYR A 9 -7.13 -5.51 4.98
C TYR A 9 -5.98 -6.37 5.46
N VAL A 10 -6.13 -6.92 6.66
CA VAL A 10 -5.31 -8.03 7.14
C VAL A 10 -6.14 -9.29 6.94
N LEU A 11 -5.69 -10.17 6.07
CA LEU A 11 -6.36 -11.44 5.83
C LEU A 11 -5.74 -12.53 6.71
N ASP A 12 -6.52 -13.54 7.03
CA ASP A 12 -6.01 -14.74 7.70
C ASP A 12 -6.10 -15.91 6.73
N ALA A 13 -4.98 -16.25 6.11
CA ALA A 13 -4.89 -17.32 5.14
C ALA A 13 -4.61 -18.69 5.78
N GLY A 14 -4.54 -18.74 7.12
CA GLY A 14 -4.15 -19.94 7.84
C GLY A 14 -2.65 -20.20 7.76
N GLU A 15 -2.21 -21.34 8.31
CA GLU A 15 -0.79 -21.70 8.33
C GLU A 15 -0.39 -22.31 6.98
N GLN A 16 0.02 -21.45 6.06
CA GLN A 16 0.49 -21.88 4.75
C GLN A 16 1.83 -21.24 4.45
N ARG A 17 2.91 -22.02 4.57
CA ARG A 17 4.26 -21.62 4.15
C ARG A 17 4.73 -20.27 4.70
N GLY A 18 4.31 -19.93 5.92
CA GLY A 18 4.73 -18.70 6.59
C GLY A 18 3.97 -17.44 6.20
N ALA A 19 3.20 -17.44 5.14
CA ALA A 19 2.46 -16.27 4.67
C ALA A 19 1.03 -16.27 5.23
N ARG A 20 0.91 -16.16 6.56
CA ARG A 20 -0.38 -16.29 7.24
C ARG A 20 -1.27 -15.06 7.12
N TYR A 21 -0.68 -13.87 7.22
CA TYR A 21 -1.44 -12.62 7.28
C TYR A 21 -1.10 -11.70 6.10
N PRO A 22 -1.59 -12.01 4.89
CA PRO A 22 -1.41 -11.10 3.77
C PRO A 22 -2.04 -9.74 4.05
N ILE A 23 -1.34 -8.69 3.67
CA ILE A 23 -1.83 -7.31 3.78
C ILE A 23 -2.25 -6.87 2.39
N CYS A 24 -3.54 -6.68 2.20
CA CYS A 24 -4.10 -6.28 0.92
C CYS A 24 -4.69 -4.88 1.02
N CYS A 25 -4.77 -4.20 -0.10
CA CYS A 25 -5.43 -2.90 -0.16
C CYS A 25 -6.32 -2.81 -1.39
N ARG A 26 -7.35 -1.98 -1.29
CA ARG A 26 -8.21 -1.64 -2.42
C ARG A 26 -8.25 -0.12 -2.54
N VAL A 27 -7.78 0.37 -3.68
CA VAL A 27 -7.77 1.79 -4.01
C VAL A 27 -9.03 2.10 -4.81
N HIS A 28 -9.88 2.94 -4.26
CA HIS A 28 -11.15 3.34 -4.88
C HIS A 28 -11.02 4.69 -5.58
N THR A 29 -11.80 4.89 -6.64
CA THR A 29 -11.86 6.15 -7.38
C THR A 29 -13.27 6.71 -7.40
N ASP A 30 -13.38 7.97 -7.80
CA ASP A 30 -14.67 8.66 -7.95
C ASP A 30 -15.48 8.18 -9.17
N GLU A 31 -14.89 7.34 -10.02
CA GLU A 31 -15.57 6.78 -11.20
C GLU A 31 -16.01 5.33 -11.00
N GLY A 32 -15.95 4.81 -9.78
CA GLY A 32 -16.35 3.45 -9.46
C GLY A 32 -15.34 2.36 -9.83
N ILE A 33 -14.24 2.73 -10.46
CA ILE A 33 -13.14 1.83 -10.78
C ILE A 33 -12.29 1.67 -9.53
N TYR A 34 -11.84 0.46 -9.26
CA TYR A 34 -10.91 0.21 -8.16
C TYR A 34 -9.81 -0.75 -8.60
N GLY A 35 -8.71 -0.73 -7.86
CA GLY A 35 -7.60 -1.67 -8.04
C GLY A 35 -7.18 -2.28 -6.71
N ASP A 36 -6.68 -3.49 -6.75
CA ASP A 36 -6.22 -4.22 -5.57
C ASP A 36 -4.72 -4.44 -5.61
N GLY A 37 -4.09 -4.35 -4.43
CA GLY A 37 -2.67 -4.61 -4.28
C GLY A 37 -2.38 -5.38 -3.00
N GLU A 38 -1.16 -5.85 -2.86
CA GLU A 38 -0.71 -6.60 -1.70
C GLU A 38 0.71 -6.21 -1.32
N ALA A 39 0.95 -6.05 -0.01
CA ALA A 39 2.30 -5.86 0.53
C ALA A 39 2.95 -7.24 0.75
N GLY A 40 4.11 -7.46 0.15
CA GLY A 40 4.72 -8.77 0.04
C GLY A 40 5.58 -9.23 1.23
N ILE A 41 5.34 -8.75 2.46
CA ILE A 41 6.17 -9.10 3.63
C ILE A 41 5.39 -9.77 4.77
N ALA A 42 4.44 -10.63 4.43
CA ALA A 42 3.53 -11.26 5.40
C ALA A 42 4.05 -12.62 5.90
N TYR A 43 5.30 -12.70 6.33
CA TYR A 43 5.93 -13.96 6.74
C TYR A 43 6.06 -14.07 8.26
N GLY A 44 4.95 -14.31 8.94
CA GLY A 44 4.95 -14.52 10.39
C GLY A 44 5.07 -13.22 11.18
N THR A 45 6.24 -12.62 11.23
CA THR A 45 6.45 -11.31 11.86
C THR A 45 6.54 -10.23 10.80
N GLY A 46 6.14 -9.01 11.14
CA GLY A 46 6.23 -7.86 10.25
C GLY A 46 4.94 -7.48 9.54
N TYR A 47 3.91 -8.31 9.61
CA TYR A 47 2.65 -7.97 8.92
C TYR A 47 1.98 -6.73 9.52
N THR A 48 2.09 -6.52 10.83
CA THR A 48 1.53 -5.33 11.49
C THR A 48 2.23 -4.06 11.00
N ALA A 49 3.55 -4.14 10.81
CA ALA A 49 4.32 -3.02 10.26
C ALA A 49 3.92 -2.73 8.83
N ALA A 50 3.72 -3.77 8.01
CA ALA A 50 3.25 -3.62 6.63
C ALA A 50 1.85 -3.01 6.58
N TYR A 51 0.95 -3.47 7.43
CA TYR A 51 -0.41 -2.93 7.54
C TYR A 51 -0.38 -1.44 7.86
N GLY A 52 0.38 -1.05 8.88
CA GLY A 52 0.53 0.36 9.26
C GLY A 52 1.16 1.20 8.15
N MET A 53 2.14 0.65 7.46
CA MET A 53 2.81 1.38 6.37
C MET A 53 1.88 1.65 5.18
N VAL A 54 1.05 0.66 4.79
CA VAL A 54 0.07 0.88 3.72
C VAL A 54 -0.93 1.95 4.13
N ILE A 55 -1.41 1.92 5.37
CA ILE A 55 -2.33 2.95 5.89
C ILE A 55 -1.67 4.34 5.85
N ASP A 56 -0.45 4.45 6.35
CA ASP A 56 0.26 5.73 6.38
C ASP A 56 0.49 6.28 4.97
N MET A 57 0.94 5.44 4.05
CA MET A 57 1.20 5.87 2.68
C MET A 57 -0.09 6.18 1.91
N ALA A 58 -1.20 5.51 2.24
CA ALA A 58 -2.49 5.76 1.60
C ALA A 58 -2.95 7.21 1.76
N HIS A 59 -2.63 7.85 2.87
CA HIS A 59 -2.98 9.25 3.09
C HIS A 59 -2.35 10.19 2.07
N HIS A 60 -1.24 9.81 1.46
CA HIS A 60 -0.54 10.64 0.48
C HIS A 60 -1.13 10.55 -0.92
N ILE A 61 -1.97 9.56 -1.19
CA ILE A 61 -2.50 9.36 -2.54
C ILE A 61 -3.95 9.80 -2.72
N ILE A 62 -4.66 10.04 -1.62
CA ILE A 62 -6.05 10.50 -1.68
C ILE A 62 -6.14 11.82 -2.44
N GLY A 63 -7.08 11.91 -3.37
CA GLY A 63 -7.30 13.09 -4.20
C GLY A 63 -6.44 13.15 -5.47
N LYS A 64 -5.50 12.21 -5.64
CA LYS A 64 -4.62 12.19 -6.81
C LYS A 64 -5.24 11.38 -7.94
N ASP A 65 -4.76 11.63 -9.15
CA ASP A 65 -5.16 10.86 -10.33
C ASP A 65 -4.37 9.54 -10.36
N PRO A 66 -5.05 8.39 -10.27
CA PRO A 66 -4.38 7.09 -10.21
C PRO A 66 -3.61 6.74 -11.49
N MET A 67 -3.87 7.43 -12.59
CA MET A 67 -3.14 7.20 -13.84
C MET A 67 -1.73 7.80 -13.81
N ASN A 68 -1.46 8.73 -12.90
CA ASN A 68 -0.15 9.37 -12.74
C ASN A 68 0.75 8.59 -11.77
N THR A 69 0.96 7.31 -12.04
CA THR A 69 1.65 6.39 -11.12
C THR A 69 3.08 6.84 -10.82
N GLU A 70 3.82 7.27 -11.82
CA GLU A 70 5.21 7.71 -11.60
C GLU A 70 5.29 8.98 -10.76
N ALA A 71 4.40 9.94 -11.00
CA ALA A 71 4.37 11.17 -10.23
C ALA A 71 4.00 10.89 -8.77
N ILE A 72 3.04 10.01 -8.52
CA ILE A 72 2.63 9.61 -7.17
C ILE A 72 3.81 8.91 -6.46
N TRP A 73 4.47 7.97 -7.12
CA TRP A 73 5.63 7.27 -6.57
C TRP A 73 6.73 8.26 -6.16
N GLU A 74 7.07 9.19 -7.05
CA GLU A 74 8.08 10.22 -6.79
C GLU A 74 7.70 11.12 -5.62
N GLU A 75 6.44 11.53 -5.53
CA GLU A 75 5.97 12.37 -4.43
C GLU A 75 6.09 11.66 -3.08
N ILE A 76 5.73 10.38 -3.02
CA ILE A 76 5.87 9.59 -1.78
C ILE A 76 7.36 9.41 -1.46
N LEU A 77 8.16 9.05 -2.44
CA LEU A 77 9.58 8.77 -2.26
C LEU A 77 10.34 10.01 -1.75
N LYS A 78 10.06 11.16 -2.30
CA LYS A 78 10.75 12.40 -1.96
C LYS A 78 10.06 13.22 -0.89
N GLY A 79 8.74 13.10 -0.78
CA GLY A 79 7.91 13.92 0.09
C GLY A 79 7.73 13.36 1.50
N THR A 80 8.05 12.09 1.73
CA THR A 80 7.95 11.49 3.07
C THR A 80 9.34 11.28 3.67
N PHE A 81 9.43 11.40 4.99
CA PHE A 81 10.71 11.25 5.67
C PHE A 81 11.33 9.88 5.42
N TRP A 82 10.56 8.82 5.61
CA TRP A 82 11.06 7.45 5.48
C TRP A 82 11.21 7.00 4.04
N GLY A 83 10.48 7.59 3.11
CA GLY A 83 10.64 7.32 1.68
C GLY A 83 12.03 7.66 1.17
N GLN A 84 12.64 8.69 1.72
CA GLN A 84 13.98 9.12 1.31
C GLN A 84 15.07 8.13 1.74
N GLY A 85 14.86 7.44 2.85
CA GLY A 85 15.81 6.45 3.34
C GLY A 85 15.61 5.05 2.76
N GLY A 86 14.42 4.79 2.23
CA GLY A 86 14.06 3.49 1.73
C GLY A 86 13.81 2.47 2.83
N GLY A 87 13.93 1.19 2.47
CA GLY A 87 13.73 0.08 3.38
C GLY A 87 12.58 -0.81 2.95
N VAL A 88 12.63 -2.07 3.39
CA VAL A 88 11.67 -3.10 2.93
C VAL A 88 10.24 -2.73 3.27
N VAL A 89 9.98 -2.30 4.50
CA VAL A 89 8.61 -1.99 4.95
C VAL A 89 8.03 -0.82 4.18
N VAL A 90 8.82 0.24 3.98
CA VAL A 90 8.37 1.43 3.23
C VAL A 90 8.04 1.07 1.80
N PHE A 91 8.94 0.37 1.13
CA PHE A 91 8.73 0.00 -0.27
C PHE A 91 7.62 -1.06 -0.44
N ALA A 92 7.44 -1.95 0.53
CA ALA A 92 6.32 -2.88 0.51
C ALA A 92 4.98 -2.14 0.55
N GLY A 93 4.86 -1.11 1.39
CA GLY A 93 3.67 -0.27 1.45
C GLY A 93 3.43 0.50 0.16
N MET A 94 4.48 1.13 -0.36
CA MET A 94 4.40 1.86 -1.64
C MET A 94 4.02 0.93 -2.79
N SER A 95 4.62 -0.25 -2.84
CA SER A 95 4.35 -1.24 -3.89
C SER A 95 2.91 -1.73 -3.85
N ALA A 96 2.36 -1.99 -2.67
CA ALA A 96 0.97 -2.42 -2.53
C ALA A 96 0.00 -1.39 -3.15
N LEU A 97 0.27 -0.11 -2.92
CA LEU A 97 -0.56 0.96 -3.46
C LEU A 97 -0.34 1.18 -4.96
N ASP A 98 0.88 0.95 -5.44
CA ASP A 98 1.26 1.18 -6.84
C ASP A 98 0.65 0.15 -7.79
N ILE A 99 0.56 -1.09 -7.36
CA ILE A 99 -0.01 -2.17 -8.18
C ILE A 99 -1.46 -1.87 -8.54
#